data_79a977d0ec04f789cd7e29c48c7bf3a1
#
_entry.id   79a977d0ec04f789cd7e29c48c7bf3a1
#
_cell.length_a   1.000
_cell.length_b   1.000
_cell.length_c   1.000
_cell.angle_alpha   90.00
_cell.angle_beta   90.00
_cell.angle_gamma   90.00
#
_symmetry.space_group_name_H-M   'P 1'
#
loop_
_entity.id
_entity.type
_entity.pdbx_description
1 polymer ?
#
loop_
_entity_poly.entity_id
_entity_poly.type
_entity_poly.pdbx_seq_one_letter_code
_entity_poly.pdbx_strand_id
1 'polypeptide(L)'
;MQTTETQIMPNRFSFIRKRLRQKVIANLLMLLVLIPVGFLIAMPFMWMLTASLKVRGHMAEGPMLFPATFDFSNYVTAWQGAPFGRYYINTIIVAFGIVVSRLLIGSMAAYAFAILKFKGRDFLFMAYMTTMMIPFYAIVIPLYLIIRDFSWFNTYQALIVPRMVDAFGILLLRQAFIAVPKDYIDAARIDGCTHWQILWKQIIPLSLPTILTVSIFNFMFAWNDFMWPFLVANDTHMRVIQTGLQAFSGRYLTEWTYWMAGTVMTTIPPIVLFLFAQKKFISGLSRTGMKA
;
A
#
# COMPACT_ATOMS: atom_id res chain seq x y z
N MET A 1 -49.82 3.34 -61.55
CA MET A 1 -48.60 2.52 -61.43
C MET A 1 -47.81 3.07 -60.24
N GLN A 2 -47.98 2.45 -59.07
CA GLN A 2 -47.18 2.80 -57.88
C GLN A 2 -46.11 1.72 -57.76
N THR A 3 -44.85 2.10 -57.89
CA THR A 3 -43.70 1.23 -57.64
C THR A 3 -43.40 1.20 -56.13
N THR A 4 -43.68 0.06 -55.54
CA THR A 4 -43.37 -0.24 -54.11
C THR A 4 -41.87 -0.47 -53.97
N GLU A 5 -41.15 0.52 -53.47
CA GLU A 5 -39.74 0.35 -53.04
C GLU A 5 -39.68 -0.58 -51.82
N THR A 6 -39.19 -1.79 -52.02
CA THR A 6 -38.85 -2.76 -50.98
C THR A 6 -37.64 -2.23 -50.21
N GLN A 7 -37.85 -1.63 -49.03
CA GLN A 7 -36.80 -1.33 -48.10
C GLN A 7 -36.14 -2.63 -47.61
N ILE A 8 -34.93 -2.90 -48.14
CA ILE A 8 -34.11 -4.03 -47.69
C ILE A 8 -33.59 -3.69 -46.26
N MET A 9 -34.20 -4.33 -45.25
CA MET A 9 -33.76 -4.24 -43.86
C MET A 9 -32.26 -4.65 -43.78
N PRO A 10 -31.39 -3.84 -43.19
CA PRO A 10 -29.99 -4.18 -43.06
C PRO A 10 -29.86 -5.44 -42.21
N ASN A 11 -29.14 -6.43 -42.75
CA ASN A 11 -28.94 -7.76 -42.18
C ASN A 11 -28.36 -7.66 -40.76
N ARG A 12 -29.19 -7.91 -39.74
CA ARG A 12 -28.88 -7.81 -38.30
C ARG A 12 -27.61 -8.60 -37.93
N PHE A 13 -27.35 -9.70 -38.63
CA PHE A 13 -26.17 -10.55 -38.47
C PHE A 13 -24.88 -9.87 -38.93
N SER A 14 -24.89 -9.06 -39.96
CA SER A 14 -23.68 -8.35 -40.45
C SER A 14 -23.22 -7.28 -39.44
N PHE A 15 -24.16 -6.61 -38.80
CA PHE A 15 -23.89 -5.58 -37.80
C PHE A 15 -23.29 -6.16 -36.49
N ILE A 16 -23.82 -7.30 -36.07
CA ILE A 16 -23.30 -8.02 -34.89
C ILE A 16 -21.87 -8.52 -35.17
N ARG A 17 -21.63 -9.08 -36.35
CA ARG A 17 -20.32 -9.59 -36.78
C ARG A 17 -19.27 -8.47 -36.88
N LYS A 18 -19.66 -7.29 -37.35
CA LYS A 18 -18.80 -6.10 -37.45
C LYS A 18 -18.45 -5.57 -36.05
N ARG A 19 -19.40 -5.49 -35.13
CA ARG A 19 -19.15 -5.10 -33.73
C ARG A 19 -18.25 -6.08 -32.96
N LEU A 20 -18.46 -7.40 -33.17
CA LEU A 20 -17.60 -8.42 -32.57
C LEU A 20 -16.17 -8.32 -33.10
N ARG A 21 -16.01 -8.16 -34.45
CA ARG A 21 -14.68 -7.99 -35.05
C ARG A 21 -13.97 -6.72 -34.57
N GLN A 22 -14.68 -5.61 -34.44
CA GLN A 22 -14.11 -4.36 -33.89
C GLN A 22 -13.69 -4.53 -32.42
N LYS A 23 -14.48 -5.21 -31.57
CA LYS A 23 -14.11 -5.51 -30.20
C LYS A 23 -12.87 -6.42 -30.12
N VAL A 24 -12.80 -7.46 -30.94
CA VAL A 24 -11.64 -8.35 -30.99
C VAL A 24 -10.38 -7.59 -31.42
N ILE A 25 -10.46 -6.76 -32.47
CA ILE A 25 -9.32 -5.95 -32.93
C ILE A 25 -8.91 -4.94 -31.85
N ALA A 26 -9.86 -4.25 -31.21
CA ALA A 26 -9.55 -3.33 -30.12
C ALA A 26 -8.88 -4.03 -28.92
N ASN A 27 -9.37 -5.23 -28.54
CA ASN A 27 -8.75 -6.03 -27.49
C ASN A 27 -7.35 -6.51 -27.88
N LEU A 28 -7.13 -6.94 -29.13
CA LEU A 28 -5.82 -7.33 -29.62
C LEU A 28 -4.81 -6.17 -29.61
N LEU A 29 -5.24 -4.98 -30.05
CA LEU A 29 -4.42 -3.77 -30.01
C LEU A 29 -4.08 -3.37 -28.55
N MET A 30 -5.06 -3.47 -27.65
CA MET A 30 -4.85 -3.22 -26.24
C MET A 30 -3.85 -4.21 -25.63
N LEU A 31 -3.96 -5.52 -25.94
CA LEU A 31 -3.02 -6.53 -25.48
C LEU A 31 -1.61 -6.34 -26.05
N LEU A 32 -1.51 -5.91 -27.34
CA LEU A 32 -0.23 -5.60 -27.98
C LEU A 32 0.54 -4.48 -27.26
N VAL A 33 -0.16 -3.57 -26.61
CA VAL A 33 0.46 -2.50 -25.80
C VAL A 33 0.66 -2.95 -24.36
N LEU A 34 -0.34 -3.61 -23.75
CA LEU A 34 -0.29 -3.98 -22.34
C LEU A 34 0.76 -5.06 -22.03
N ILE A 35 0.98 -6.01 -22.95
CA ILE A 35 1.97 -7.09 -22.71
C ILE A 35 3.40 -6.54 -22.65
N PRO A 36 3.89 -5.73 -23.62
CA PRO A 36 5.23 -5.14 -23.53
C PRO A 36 5.39 -4.21 -22.32
N VAL A 37 4.38 -3.39 -22.02
CA VAL A 37 4.40 -2.50 -20.83
C VAL A 37 4.44 -3.33 -19.55
N GLY A 38 3.63 -4.37 -19.46
CA GLY A 38 3.64 -5.29 -18.32
C GLY A 38 4.99 -5.99 -18.15
N PHE A 39 5.59 -6.44 -19.25
CA PHE A 39 6.92 -7.06 -19.25
C PHE A 39 7.99 -6.06 -18.78
N LEU A 40 7.96 -4.83 -19.28
CA LEU A 40 8.89 -3.77 -18.87
C LEU A 40 8.81 -3.47 -17.36
N ILE A 41 7.59 -3.41 -16.81
CA ILE A 41 7.35 -3.19 -15.38
C ILE A 41 7.80 -4.41 -14.55
N ALA A 42 7.61 -5.63 -15.07
CA ALA A 42 8.00 -6.86 -14.40
C ALA A 42 9.53 -7.13 -14.47
N MET A 43 10.22 -6.54 -15.44
CA MET A 43 11.65 -6.80 -15.71
C MET A 43 12.55 -6.64 -14.45
N PRO A 44 12.48 -5.57 -13.66
CA PRO A 44 13.33 -5.43 -12.48
C PRO A 44 13.06 -6.53 -11.42
N PHE A 45 11.81 -6.97 -11.29
CA PHE A 45 11.46 -8.06 -10.35
C PHE A 45 11.95 -9.43 -10.89
N MET A 46 11.86 -9.65 -12.19
CA MET A 46 12.43 -10.84 -12.83
C MET A 46 13.95 -10.87 -12.64
N TRP A 47 14.61 -9.73 -12.86
CA TRP A 47 16.05 -9.62 -12.62
C TRP A 47 16.42 -9.88 -11.17
N MET A 48 15.68 -9.32 -10.21
CA MET A 48 15.85 -9.59 -8.77
C MET A 48 15.76 -11.09 -8.45
N LEU A 49 14.75 -11.78 -8.98
CA LEU A 49 14.55 -13.22 -8.81
C LEU A 49 15.71 -14.01 -9.42
N THR A 50 16.11 -13.70 -10.66
CA THR A 50 17.21 -14.42 -11.31
C THR A 50 18.54 -14.13 -10.64
N ALA A 51 18.78 -12.88 -10.20
CA ALA A 51 19.98 -12.49 -9.47
C ALA A 51 20.09 -13.22 -8.12
N SER A 52 18.98 -13.44 -7.43
CA SER A 52 18.95 -14.19 -6.16
C SER A 52 19.32 -15.66 -6.30
N LEU A 53 19.25 -16.20 -7.51
CA LEU A 53 19.53 -17.61 -7.83
C LEU A 53 20.89 -17.81 -8.51
N LYS A 54 21.66 -16.74 -8.77
CA LYS A 54 22.99 -16.83 -9.34
C LYS A 54 23.99 -17.39 -8.33
N VAL A 55 25.02 -18.09 -8.84
CA VAL A 55 26.15 -18.51 -8.01
C VAL A 55 26.90 -17.28 -7.51
N ARG A 56 27.37 -17.31 -6.26
CA ARG A 56 28.13 -16.24 -5.64
C ARG A 56 29.34 -15.83 -6.49
N GLY A 57 29.53 -14.53 -6.65
CA GLY A 57 30.65 -13.99 -7.47
C GLY A 57 30.33 -13.79 -8.96
N HIS A 58 29.27 -14.43 -9.50
CA HIS A 58 28.88 -14.34 -10.91
C HIS A 58 27.82 -13.30 -11.22
N MET A 59 27.62 -12.32 -10.32
CA MET A 59 26.63 -11.24 -10.55
C MET A 59 26.98 -10.34 -11.75
N ALA A 60 28.29 -10.12 -12.00
CA ALA A 60 28.78 -9.30 -13.09
C ALA A 60 28.70 -9.95 -14.48
N GLU A 61 28.42 -11.24 -14.55
CA GLU A 61 28.28 -11.97 -15.80
C GLU A 61 26.91 -11.67 -16.46
N GLY A 62 26.83 -10.49 -17.05
CA GLY A 62 25.78 -10.03 -17.97
C GLY A 62 24.37 -9.92 -17.39
N PRO A 63 23.47 -9.23 -18.09
CA PRO A 63 22.06 -9.17 -17.77
C PRO A 63 21.35 -10.46 -18.17
N MET A 64 21.78 -11.61 -17.69
CA MET A 64 21.08 -12.86 -17.96
C MET A 64 19.77 -12.87 -17.17
N LEU A 65 18.66 -12.89 -17.89
CA LEU A 65 17.31 -13.11 -17.36
C LEU A 65 17.18 -14.52 -16.75
N PHE A 66 18.11 -15.43 -17.08
CA PHE A 66 18.14 -16.78 -16.53
C PHE A 66 19.59 -17.13 -16.14
N PRO A 67 19.85 -17.51 -14.88
CA PRO A 67 21.17 -18.01 -14.48
C PRO A 67 21.48 -19.34 -15.17
N ALA A 68 22.75 -19.60 -15.46
CA ALA A 68 23.20 -20.87 -16.02
C ALA A 68 22.95 -22.06 -15.07
N THR A 69 23.02 -21.78 -13.75
CA THR A 69 22.72 -22.72 -12.67
C THR A 69 21.88 -22.03 -11.62
N PHE A 70 20.87 -22.75 -11.09
CA PHE A 70 20.00 -22.24 -10.03
C PHE A 70 20.54 -22.66 -8.66
N ASP A 71 21.01 -21.69 -7.88
CA ASP A 71 21.48 -21.92 -6.52
C ASP A 71 20.45 -21.42 -5.48
N PHE A 72 19.65 -22.36 -4.98
CA PHE A 72 18.67 -22.09 -3.95
C PHE A 72 19.27 -21.96 -2.54
N SER A 73 20.54 -22.36 -2.36
CA SER A 73 21.23 -22.26 -1.06
C SER A 73 21.40 -20.80 -0.63
N ASN A 74 21.36 -19.85 -1.58
CA ASN A 74 21.42 -18.43 -1.33
C ASN A 74 20.34 -17.94 -0.35
N TYR A 75 19.14 -18.52 -0.42
CA TYR A 75 18.04 -18.17 0.48
C TYR A 75 18.29 -18.66 1.91
N VAL A 76 18.85 -19.86 2.04
CA VAL A 76 19.23 -20.42 3.34
C VAL A 76 20.37 -19.61 3.96
N THR A 77 21.39 -19.31 3.15
CA THR A 77 22.53 -18.50 3.59
C THR A 77 22.12 -17.09 3.97
N ALA A 78 21.25 -16.45 3.18
CA ALA A 78 20.70 -15.14 3.49
C ALA A 78 19.89 -15.17 4.79
N TRP A 79 19.04 -16.19 4.99
CA TRP A 79 18.23 -16.32 6.20
C TRP A 79 19.07 -16.52 7.46
N GLN A 80 20.17 -17.28 7.36
CA GLN A 80 21.09 -17.55 8.46
C GLN A 80 22.13 -16.45 8.69
N GLY A 81 22.45 -15.67 7.64
CA GLY A 81 23.45 -14.60 7.69
C GLY A 81 23.06 -13.39 8.55
N ALA A 82 21.76 -13.29 8.90
CA ALA A 82 21.21 -12.28 9.80
C ALA A 82 19.97 -12.86 10.52
N PRO A 83 19.55 -12.31 11.68
CA PRO A 83 18.37 -12.78 12.39
C PRO A 83 17.04 -12.37 11.70
N PHE A 84 16.86 -12.80 10.44
CA PHE A 84 15.72 -12.44 9.59
C PHE A 84 14.37 -12.73 10.25
N GLY A 85 14.23 -13.86 10.92
CA GLY A 85 13.01 -14.20 11.65
C GLY A 85 12.63 -13.11 12.67
N ARG A 86 13.62 -12.55 13.38
CA ARG A 86 13.41 -11.45 14.33
C ARG A 86 13.01 -10.17 13.59
N TYR A 87 13.68 -9.86 12.48
CA TYR A 87 13.34 -8.68 11.65
C TYR A 87 11.92 -8.74 11.10
N TYR A 88 11.46 -9.91 10.67
CA TYR A 88 10.07 -10.12 10.26
C TYR A 88 9.09 -9.85 11.40
N ILE A 89 9.33 -10.44 12.57
CA ILE A 89 8.48 -10.26 13.77
C ILE A 89 8.42 -8.77 14.13
N ASN A 90 9.56 -8.08 14.19
CA ASN A 90 9.61 -6.66 14.49
C ASN A 90 8.81 -5.85 13.47
N THR A 91 8.99 -6.13 12.17
CA THR A 91 8.28 -5.43 11.10
C THR A 91 6.78 -5.65 11.20
N ILE A 92 6.32 -6.87 11.47
CA ILE A 92 4.90 -7.19 11.65
C ILE A 92 4.33 -6.43 12.84
N ILE A 93 5.03 -6.42 13.99
CA ILE A 93 4.60 -5.70 15.20
C ILE A 93 4.48 -4.19 14.91
N VAL A 94 5.52 -3.61 14.28
CA VAL A 94 5.54 -2.18 13.93
C VAL A 94 4.46 -1.85 12.91
N ALA A 95 4.34 -2.62 11.83
CA ALA A 95 3.33 -2.40 10.81
C ALA A 95 1.91 -2.53 11.37
N PHE A 96 1.64 -3.55 12.18
CA PHE A 96 0.35 -3.74 12.84
C PHE A 96 0.05 -2.58 13.80
N GLY A 97 1.02 -2.18 14.64
CA GLY A 97 0.88 -1.06 15.57
C GLY A 97 0.57 0.25 14.85
N ILE A 98 1.26 0.55 13.75
CA ILE A 98 1.01 1.75 12.92
C ILE A 98 -0.37 1.67 12.25
N VAL A 99 -0.73 0.56 11.63
CA VAL A 99 -2.03 0.39 10.95
C VAL A 99 -3.17 0.56 11.93
N VAL A 100 -3.13 -0.13 13.07
CA VAL A 100 -4.19 -0.08 14.07
C VAL A 100 -4.33 1.33 14.64
N SER A 101 -3.24 1.96 15.06
CA SER A 101 -3.27 3.32 15.62
C SER A 101 -3.79 4.35 14.62
N ARG A 102 -3.31 4.31 13.36
CA ARG A 102 -3.79 5.21 12.29
C ARG A 102 -5.25 5.02 11.97
N LEU A 103 -5.75 3.78 11.96
CA LEU A 103 -7.17 3.52 11.74
C LEU A 103 -8.02 3.99 12.90
N LEU A 104 -7.61 3.72 14.14
CA LEU A 104 -8.34 4.15 15.33
C LEU A 104 -8.40 5.68 15.42
N ILE A 105 -7.24 6.33 15.49
CA ILE A 105 -7.13 7.78 15.63
C ILE A 105 -7.70 8.47 14.38
N GLY A 106 -7.38 7.95 13.20
CA GLY A 106 -7.83 8.48 11.92
C GLY A 106 -9.34 8.41 11.76
N SER A 107 -9.99 7.29 12.16
CA SER A 107 -11.45 7.17 12.10
C SER A 107 -12.14 8.14 13.06
N MET A 108 -11.61 8.30 14.27
CA MET A 108 -12.15 9.26 15.24
C MET A 108 -12.03 10.71 14.73
N ALA A 109 -10.87 11.09 14.22
CA ALA A 109 -10.62 12.42 13.65
C ALA A 109 -11.48 12.65 12.40
N ALA A 110 -11.54 11.68 11.48
CA ALA A 110 -12.35 11.76 10.28
C ALA A 110 -13.85 11.89 10.61
N TYR A 111 -14.34 11.16 11.62
CA TYR A 111 -15.71 11.27 12.11
C TYR A 111 -16.00 12.67 12.65
N ALA A 112 -15.09 13.21 13.47
CA ALA A 112 -15.24 14.55 14.00
C ALA A 112 -15.32 15.60 12.87
N PHE A 113 -14.43 15.54 11.90
CA PHE A 113 -14.41 16.46 10.77
C PHE A 113 -15.50 16.24 9.71
N ALA A 114 -16.11 15.03 9.63
CA ALA A 114 -17.17 14.72 8.68
C ALA A 114 -18.57 14.98 9.25
N ILE A 115 -18.83 14.54 10.48
CA ILE A 115 -20.18 14.37 11.04
C ILE A 115 -20.48 15.37 12.14
N LEU A 116 -19.50 15.68 13.03
CA LEU A 116 -19.74 16.57 14.13
C LEU A 116 -19.83 18.03 13.66
N LYS A 117 -20.69 18.79 14.33
CA LYS A 117 -20.85 20.24 14.11
C LYS A 117 -20.21 20.99 15.26
N PHE A 118 -19.07 21.67 15.00
CA PHE A 118 -18.43 22.54 15.98
C PHE A 118 -17.79 23.74 15.27
N LYS A 119 -17.61 24.84 16.02
CA LYS A 119 -17.01 26.07 15.50
C LYS A 119 -15.54 25.83 15.11
N GLY A 120 -15.16 26.32 13.93
CA GLY A 120 -13.76 26.18 13.45
C GLY A 120 -13.41 24.81 12.83
N ARG A 121 -14.38 23.89 12.67
CA ARG A 121 -14.15 22.53 12.12
C ARG A 121 -13.36 22.54 10.81
N ASP A 122 -13.83 23.32 9.84
CA ASP A 122 -13.24 23.31 8.50
C ASP A 122 -11.89 24.04 8.49
N PHE A 123 -11.71 25.05 9.34
CA PHE A 123 -10.41 25.70 9.54
C PHE A 123 -9.38 24.72 10.16
N LEU A 124 -9.75 24.01 11.22
CA LEU A 124 -8.87 23.02 11.86
C LEU A 124 -8.54 21.87 10.91
N PHE A 125 -9.52 21.42 10.15
CA PHE A 125 -9.27 20.40 9.12
C PHE A 125 -8.26 20.90 8.08
N MET A 126 -8.45 22.12 7.55
CA MET A 126 -7.54 22.71 6.58
C MET A 126 -6.13 22.89 7.19
N ALA A 127 -6.04 23.45 8.40
CA ALA A 127 -4.77 23.61 9.11
C ALA A 127 -4.06 22.27 9.33
N TYR A 128 -4.81 21.22 9.64
CA TYR A 128 -4.22 19.88 9.75
C TYR A 128 -3.75 19.34 8.38
N MET A 129 -4.51 19.57 7.30
CA MET A 129 -4.10 19.14 5.96
C MET A 129 -2.82 19.83 5.48
N THR A 130 -2.54 21.08 5.91
CA THR A 130 -1.28 21.75 5.57
C THR A 130 -0.05 21.03 6.12
N THR A 131 -0.20 20.22 7.18
CA THR A 131 0.91 19.42 7.70
C THR A 131 1.46 18.40 6.69
N MET A 132 0.65 17.96 5.72
CA MET A 132 1.10 17.08 4.62
C MET A 132 2.15 17.75 3.71
N MET A 133 2.20 19.08 3.69
CA MET A 133 3.16 19.83 2.88
C MET A 133 4.55 19.86 3.53
N ILE A 134 4.66 19.49 4.81
CA ILE A 134 5.94 19.43 5.51
C ILE A 134 6.60 18.10 5.19
N PRO A 135 7.74 18.09 4.46
CA PRO A 135 8.42 16.87 4.13
C PRO A 135 9.01 16.23 5.40
N PHE A 136 8.92 14.90 5.48
CA PHE A 136 9.43 14.15 6.63
C PHE A 136 10.91 14.48 6.94
N TYR A 137 11.74 14.66 5.92
CA TYR A 137 13.15 14.99 6.08
C TYR A 137 13.41 16.35 6.77
N ALA A 138 12.45 17.27 6.72
CA ALA A 138 12.56 18.54 7.45
C ALA A 138 12.34 18.38 8.95
N ILE A 139 11.57 17.38 9.37
CA ILE A 139 11.22 17.15 10.78
C ILE A 139 11.98 15.99 11.42
N VAL A 140 12.77 15.24 10.63
CA VAL A 140 13.46 14.03 11.12
C VAL A 140 14.43 14.31 12.25
N ILE A 141 15.19 15.41 12.17
CA ILE A 141 16.18 15.78 13.20
C ILE A 141 15.49 16.18 14.52
N PRO A 142 14.54 17.13 14.54
CA PRO A 142 13.77 17.41 15.75
C PRO A 142 13.10 16.18 16.36
N LEU A 143 12.54 15.31 15.52
CA LEU A 143 11.88 14.08 15.97
C LEU A 143 12.88 13.10 16.61
N TYR A 144 14.08 12.96 16.01
CA TYR A 144 15.17 12.16 16.56
C TYR A 144 15.60 12.67 17.96
N LEU A 145 15.72 14.00 18.13
CA LEU A 145 16.05 14.59 19.43
C LEU A 145 15.00 14.30 20.48
N ILE A 146 13.72 14.37 20.13
CA ILE A 146 12.60 14.02 21.03
C ILE A 146 12.71 12.54 21.47
N ILE A 147 12.99 11.63 20.54
CA ILE A 147 13.15 10.20 20.87
C ILE A 147 14.35 9.98 21.80
N ARG A 148 15.45 10.72 21.59
CA ARG A 148 16.62 10.69 22.46
C ARG A 148 16.26 11.16 23.88
N ASP A 149 15.56 12.28 24.00
CA ASP A 149 15.22 12.87 25.28
C ASP A 149 14.26 11.98 26.09
N PHE A 150 13.39 11.22 25.40
CA PHE A 150 12.57 10.17 26.01
C PHE A 150 13.32 8.84 26.26
N SER A 151 14.57 8.73 25.84
CA SER A 151 15.35 7.47 25.93
C SER A 151 14.66 6.27 25.25
N TRP A 152 13.98 6.52 24.11
CA TRP A 152 13.21 5.49 23.41
C TRP A 152 14.00 4.76 22.31
N PHE A 153 15.29 5.04 22.12
CA PHE A 153 16.06 4.28 21.13
C PHE A 153 15.96 2.77 21.34
N ASN A 154 15.93 2.04 20.25
CA ASN A 154 15.79 0.59 20.22
C ASN A 154 14.53 0.07 20.93
N THR A 155 13.41 0.77 20.78
CA THR A 155 12.11 0.35 21.32
C THR A 155 11.02 0.42 20.25
N TYR A 156 9.95 -0.36 20.45
CA TYR A 156 8.76 -0.29 19.59
C TYR A 156 8.06 1.07 19.70
N GLN A 157 8.14 1.75 20.85
CA GLN A 157 7.58 3.09 21.02
C GLN A 157 8.21 4.09 20.04
N ALA A 158 9.53 4.07 19.91
CA ALA A 158 10.22 4.94 18.94
C ALA A 158 9.79 4.67 17.49
N LEU A 159 9.50 3.43 17.15
CA LEU A 159 9.10 3.04 15.80
C LEU A 159 7.64 3.35 15.49
N ILE A 160 6.74 3.21 16.47
CA ILE A 160 5.29 3.30 16.27
C ILE A 160 4.75 4.69 16.58
N VAL A 161 5.06 5.25 17.76
CA VAL A 161 4.38 6.47 18.26
C VAL A 161 4.51 7.67 17.31
N PRO A 162 5.69 7.99 16.75
CA PRO A 162 5.81 9.10 15.81
C PRO A 162 5.05 8.89 14.48
N ARG A 163 4.63 7.66 14.22
CA ARG A 163 3.94 7.24 12.99
C ARG A 163 2.44 6.96 13.20
N MET A 164 1.91 7.16 14.40
CA MET A 164 0.52 6.80 14.76
C MET A 164 -0.55 7.61 14.03
N VAL A 165 -0.22 8.78 13.50
CA VAL A 165 -1.17 9.69 12.87
C VAL A 165 -0.75 9.97 11.43
N ASP A 166 -1.72 10.01 10.53
CA ASP A 166 -1.53 10.24 9.11
C ASP A 166 -2.63 11.12 8.54
N ALA A 167 -2.25 12.28 8.02
CA ALA A 167 -3.21 13.25 7.48
C ALA A 167 -3.89 12.75 6.19
N PHE A 168 -3.17 12.00 5.36
CA PHE A 168 -3.73 11.42 4.13
C PHE A 168 -4.82 10.38 4.43
N GLY A 169 -4.57 9.51 5.41
CA GLY A 169 -5.56 8.53 5.86
C GLY A 169 -6.82 9.23 6.42
N ILE A 170 -6.66 10.29 7.24
CA ILE A 170 -7.79 11.07 7.76
C ILE A 170 -8.58 11.72 6.63
N LEU A 171 -7.91 12.27 5.61
CA LEU A 171 -8.57 12.85 4.43
C LEU A 171 -9.45 11.82 3.72
N LEU A 172 -8.90 10.64 3.40
CA LEU A 172 -9.64 9.58 2.70
C LEU A 172 -10.83 9.08 3.52
N LEU A 173 -10.63 8.84 4.82
CA LEU A 173 -11.69 8.41 5.72
C LEU A 173 -12.78 9.48 5.85
N ARG A 174 -12.42 10.78 5.98
CA ARG A 174 -13.38 11.87 6.00
C ARG A 174 -14.24 11.91 4.74
N GLN A 175 -13.64 11.76 3.55
CA GLN A 175 -14.40 11.72 2.29
C GLN A 175 -15.37 10.54 2.25
N ALA A 176 -14.95 9.36 2.70
CA ALA A 176 -15.82 8.21 2.79
C ALA A 176 -16.97 8.41 3.78
N PHE A 177 -16.71 9.03 4.93
CA PHE A 177 -17.73 9.27 5.96
C PHE A 177 -18.74 10.33 5.54
N ILE A 178 -18.32 11.36 4.79
CA ILE A 178 -19.24 12.35 4.18
C ILE A 178 -20.15 11.71 3.14
N ALA A 179 -19.67 10.68 2.44
CA ALA A 179 -20.46 9.99 1.41
C ALA A 179 -21.55 9.08 1.99
N VAL A 180 -21.55 8.80 3.30
CA VAL A 180 -22.62 8.03 3.95
C VAL A 180 -23.88 8.91 4.01
N PRO A 181 -25.05 8.41 3.54
CA PRO A 181 -26.29 9.18 3.60
C PRO A 181 -26.65 9.55 5.04
N LYS A 182 -27.07 10.81 5.24
CA LYS A 182 -27.40 11.35 6.57
C LYS A 182 -28.52 10.59 7.25
N ASP A 183 -29.44 10.04 6.47
CA ASP A 183 -30.61 9.29 6.99
C ASP A 183 -30.20 8.13 7.91
N TYR A 184 -29.07 7.45 7.61
CA TYR A 184 -28.55 6.40 8.49
C TYR A 184 -28.09 6.94 9.84
N ILE A 185 -27.50 8.14 9.84
CA ILE A 185 -27.00 8.81 11.05
C ILE A 185 -28.18 9.33 11.88
N ASP A 186 -29.18 9.92 11.22
CA ASP A 186 -30.32 10.51 11.88
C ASP A 186 -31.24 9.41 12.45
N ALA A 187 -31.46 8.29 11.74
CA ALA A 187 -32.15 7.12 12.27
C ALA A 187 -31.46 6.58 13.52
N ALA A 188 -30.12 6.38 13.47
CA ALA A 188 -29.37 5.90 14.62
C ALA A 188 -29.46 6.85 15.84
N ARG A 189 -29.58 8.16 15.60
CA ARG A 189 -29.79 9.15 16.69
C ARG A 189 -31.18 9.03 17.29
N ILE A 190 -32.22 8.82 16.46
CA ILE A 190 -33.59 8.59 16.92
C ILE A 190 -33.65 7.32 17.78
N ASP A 191 -32.90 6.29 17.40
CA ASP A 191 -32.74 5.06 18.17
C ASP A 191 -31.89 5.22 19.47
N GLY A 192 -31.45 6.43 19.80
CA GLY A 192 -30.70 6.74 21.02
C GLY A 192 -29.21 6.35 20.97
N CYS A 193 -28.63 6.08 19.79
CA CYS A 193 -27.23 5.73 19.65
C CYS A 193 -26.32 6.92 20.00
N THR A 194 -25.29 6.67 20.80
CA THR A 194 -24.20 7.64 21.04
C THR A 194 -23.34 7.82 19.79
N HIS A 195 -22.58 8.94 19.73
CA HIS A 195 -21.64 9.16 18.62
C HIS A 195 -20.62 8.03 18.44
N TRP A 196 -20.18 7.41 19.54
CA TRP A 196 -19.30 6.25 19.51
C TRP A 196 -19.96 5.03 18.85
N GLN A 197 -21.20 4.77 19.19
CA GLN A 197 -21.98 3.68 18.57
C GLN A 197 -22.24 3.94 17.08
N ILE A 198 -22.56 5.19 16.72
CA ILE A 198 -22.75 5.57 15.30
C ILE A 198 -21.45 5.36 14.51
N LEU A 199 -20.30 5.79 15.05
CA LEU A 199 -19.00 5.58 14.38
C LEU A 199 -18.75 4.10 14.12
N TRP A 200 -18.81 3.27 15.18
CA TRP A 200 -18.36 1.88 15.08
C TRP A 200 -19.41 0.92 14.49
N LYS A 201 -20.70 1.18 14.69
CA LYS A 201 -21.78 0.28 14.23
C LYS A 201 -22.39 0.68 12.88
N GLN A 202 -22.24 1.94 12.46
CA GLN A 202 -22.83 2.44 11.22
C GLN A 202 -21.75 2.90 10.23
N ILE A 203 -20.96 3.92 10.59
CA ILE A 203 -20.06 4.60 9.66
C ILE A 203 -18.93 3.68 9.19
N ILE A 204 -18.26 2.97 10.12
CA ILE A 204 -17.14 2.07 9.79
C ILE A 204 -17.58 0.93 8.88
N PRO A 205 -18.67 0.18 9.18
CA PRO A 205 -19.15 -0.88 8.28
C PRO A 205 -19.54 -0.37 6.90
N LEU A 206 -20.21 0.78 6.80
CA LEU A 206 -20.61 1.37 5.53
C LEU A 206 -19.41 1.89 4.71
N SER A 207 -18.33 2.25 5.39
CA SER A 207 -17.09 2.76 4.78
C SER A 207 -15.99 1.68 4.66
N LEU A 208 -16.31 0.42 4.90
CA LEU A 208 -15.34 -0.69 4.95
C LEU A 208 -14.41 -0.76 3.71
N PRO A 209 -14.87 -0.55 2.47
CA PRO A 209 -13.97 -0.54 1.32
C PRO A 209 -12.85 0.50 1.43
N THR A 210 -13.16 1.71 1.87
CA THR A 210 -12.15 2.78 2.06
C THR A 210 -11.24 2.48 3.24
N ILE A 211 -11.77 1.93 4.34
CA ILE A 211 -10.97 1.53 5.51
C ILE A 211 -9.93 0.48 5.10
N LEU A 212 -10.33 -0.52 4.32
CA LEU A 212 -9.41 -1.53 3.81
C LEU A 212 -8.35 -0.92 2.89
N THR A 213 -8.74 0.03 2.03
CA THR A 213 -7.78 0.76 1.18
C THR A 213 -6.75 1.52 2.01
N VAL A 214 -7.19 2.28 3.01
CA VAL A 214 -6.32 3.03 3.93
C VAL A 214 -5.43 2.08 4.74
N SER A 215 -5.95 0.91 5.15
CA SER A 215 -5.18 -0.13 5.84
C SER A 215 -4.01 -0.64 5.00
N ILE A 216 -4.25 -0.89 3.70
CA ILE A 216 -3.22 -1.35 2.77
C ILE A 216 -2.14 -0.28 2.59
N PHE A 217 -2.52 0.98 2.38
CA PHE A 217 -1.56 2.07 2.26
C PHE A 217 -0.71 2.22 3.52
N ASN A 218 -1.33 2.16 4.70
CA ASN A 218 -0.62 2.24 5.97
C ASN A 218 0.31 1.04 6.20
N PHE A 219 -0.11 -0.17 5.82
CA PHE A 219 0.74 -1.35 5.87
C PHE A 219 1.95 -1.20 4.93
N MET A 220 1.71 -0.81 3.67
CA MET A 220 2.79 -0.62 2.69
C MET A 220 3.77 0.48 3.12
N PHE A 221 3.27 1.57 3.70
CA PHE A 221 4.09 2.62 4.29
C PHE A 221 4.98 2.06 5.41
N ALA A 222 4.41 1.35 6.38
CA ALA A 222 5.13 0.82 7.52
C ALA A 222 6.11 -0.30 7.14
N TRP A 223 5.71 -1.16 6.18
CA TRP A 223 6.54 -2.26 5.69
C TRP A 223 7.78 -1.77 4.95
N ASN A 224 7.65 -0.68 4.19
CA ASN A 224 8.74 -0.12 3.37
C ASN A 224 9.53 0.99 4.08
N ASP A 225 9.17 1.37 5.32
CA ASP A 225 9.89 2.41 6.04
C ASP A 225 11.31 1.93 6.40
N PHE A 226 12.28 2.59 5.82
CA PHE A 226 13.71 2.33 6.03
C PHE A 226 14.33 3.41 6.90
N MET A 227 14.09 4.68 6.53
CA MET A 227 14.86 5.80 7.07
C MET A 227 14.66 5.98 8.57
N TRP A 228 13.41 5.93 9.03
CA TRP A 228 13.12 6.14 10.45
C TRP A 228 13.63 5.00 11.32
N PRO A 229 13.33 3.73 11.03
CA PRO A 229 13.93 2.61 11.76
C PRO A 229 15.45 2.60 11.74
N PHE A 230 16.08 3.00 10.63
CA PHE A 230 17.53 3.11 10.52
C PHE A 230 18.14 4.09 11.52
N LEU A 231 17.43 5.18 11.83
CA LEU A 231 17.89 6.20 12.78
C LEU A 231 17.67 5.80 14.24
N VAL A 232 16.56 5.10 14.55
CA VAL A 232 16.14 4.90 15.96
C VAL A 232 16.24 3.46 16.45
N ALA A 233 16.47 2.48 15.55
CA ALA A 233 16.55 1.04 15.89
C ALA A 233 17.86 0.43 15.36
N ASN A 234 18.97 0.80 16.00
CA ASN A 234 20.32 0.36 15.59
C ASN A 234 20.71 -1.01 16.15
N ASP A 235 20.07 -1.43 17.26
CA ASP A 235 20.29 -2.75 17.85
C ASP A 235 19.78 -3.85 16.89
N THR A 236 20.59 -4.89 16.70
CA THR A 236 20.25 -6.05 15.86
C THR A 236 18.92 -6.68 16.25
N HIS A 237 18.58 -6.71 17.55
CA HIS A 237 17.32 -7.27 18.02
C HIS A 237 16.09 -6.41 17.71
N MET A 238 16.27 -5.11 17.43
CA MET A 238 15.17 -4.16 17.15
C MET A 238 15.05 -3.76 15.69
N ARG A 239 15.99 -4.18 14.84
CA ARG A 239 15.91 -3.88 13.41
C ARG A 239 14.64 -4.44 12.78
N VAL A 240 14.08 -3.67 11.85
CA VAL A 240 13.02 -4.11 10.94
C VAL A 240 13.63 -4.71 9.69
N ILE A 241 12.83 -5.40 8.87
CA ILE A 241 13.32 -6.14 7.71
C ILE A 241 14.05 -5.24 6.70
N GLN A 242 13.59 -4.01 6.46
CA GLN A 242 14.20 -3.08 5.52
C GLN A 242 15.63 -2.68 5.96
N THR A 243 15.81 -2.41 7.25
CA THR A 243 17.14 -2.11 7.81
C THR A 243 18.00 -3.36 7.97
N GLY A 244 17.35 -4.51 8.16
CA GLY A 244 18.02 -5.80 8.26
C GLY A 244 18.73 -6.23 6.97
N LEU A 245 18.18 -5.86 5.81
CA LEU A 245 18.80 -6.12 4.50
C LEU A 245 20.20 -5.49 4.37
N GLN A 246 20.51 -4.43 5.12
CA GLN A 246 21.84 -3.84 5.14
C GLN A 246 22.94 -4.77 5.70
N ALA A 247 22.57 -5.87 6.38
CA ALA A 247 23.55 -6.84 6.83
C ALA A 247 24.38 -7.42 5.68
N PHE A 248 23.85 -7.44 4.45
CA PHE A 248 24.55 -7.91 3.25
C PHE A 248 25.34 -6.82 2.53
N SER A 249 25.22 -5.55 2.94
CA SER A 249 26.01 -4.44 2.43
C SER A 249 27.26 -4.28 3.28
N GLY A 250 28.33 -4.95 2.89
CA GLY A 250 29.63 -4.81 3.53
C GLY A 250 30.29 -3.47 3.18
N ARG A 251 31.22 -3.02 4.03
CA ARG A 251 31.98 -1.75 3.83
C ARG A 251 32.82 -1.77 2.56
N TYR A 252 33.26 -2.95 2.09
CA TYR A 252 34.15 -3.13 0.94
C TYR A 252 33.57 -4.04 -0.14
N LEU A 253 32.62 -4.92 0.20
CA LEU A 253 32.00 -5.87 -0.72
C LEU A 253 30.55 -6.04 -0.36
N THR A 254 29.68 -5.83 -1.35
CA THR A 254 28.23 -6.11 -1.21
C THR A 254 27.98 -7.53 -1.73
N GLU A 255 27.42 -8.37 -0.89
CA GLU A 255 26.99 -9.73 -1.27
C GLU A 255 25.64 -9.66 -1.99
N TRP A 256 25.69 -9.24 -3.26
CA TRP A 256 24.51 -8.98 -4.08
C TRP A 256 23.54 -10.16 -4.18
N THR A 257 24.07 -11.37 -4.29
CA THR A 257 23.24 -12.59 -4.42
C THR A 257 22.38 -12.79 -3.16
N TYR A 258 22.99 -12.70 -1.99
CA TYR A 258 22.27 -12.81 -0.71
C TYR A 258 21.36 -11.62 -0.45
N TRP A 259 21.78 -10.42 -0.85
CA TRP A 259 20.91 -9.24 -0.76
C TRP A 259 19.66 -9.41 -1.61
N MET A 260 19.81 -9.89 -2.87
CA MET A 260 18.66 -10.16 -3.75
C MET A 260 17.77 -11.27 -3.18
N ALA A 261 18.34 -12.34 -2.63
CA ALA A 261 17.58 -13.40 -1.97
C ALA A 261 16.78 -12.84 -0.76
N GLY A 262 17.41 -12.02 0.09
CA GLY A 262 16.76 -11.32 1.18
C GLY A 262 15.63 -10.39 0.70
N THR A 263 15.87 -9.65 -0.39
CA THR A 263 14.88 -8.73 -0.98
C THR A 263 13.68 -9.50 -1.54
N VAL A 264 13.90 -10.63 -2.23
CA VAL A 264 12.81 -11.52 -2.69
C VAL A 264 11.95 -11.97 -1.50
N MET A 265 12.58 -12.48 -0.45
CA MET A 265 11.84 -12.89 0.76
C MET A 265 11.02 -11.71 1.32
N THR A 266 11.62 -10.53 1.44
CA THR A 266 10.97 -9.32 1.96
C THR A 266 9.76 -8.88 1.12
N THR A 267 9.74 -9.20 -0.17
CA THR A 267 8.64 -8.83 -1.08
C THR A 267 7.42 -9.76 -0.94
N ILE A 268 7.57 -10.96 -0.39
CA ILE A 268 6.48 -11.94 -0.27
C ILE A 268 5.28 -11.42 0.53
N PRO A 269 5.41 -10.86 1.77
CA PRO A 269 4.25 -10.43 2.53
C PRO A 269 3.43 -9.31 1.88
N PRO A 270 4.01 -8.25 1.28
CA PRO A 270 3.27 -7.28 0.48
C PRO A 270 2.50 -7.90 -0.68
N ILE A 271 3.11 -8.83 -1.44
CA ILE A 271 2.43 -9.52 -2.55
C ILE A 271 1.26 -10.34 -2.04
N VAL A 272 1.44 -11.11 -0.98
CA VAL A 272 0.39 -11.92 -0.36
C VAL A 272 -0.76 -11.03 0.10
N LEU A 273 -0.46 -9.93 0.81
CA LEU A 273 -1.48 -8.97 1.22
C LEU A 273 -2.25 -8.40 0.02
N PHE A 274 -1.55 -8.01 -1.05
CA PHE A 274 -2.16 -7.46 -2.25
C PHE A 274 -3.08 -8.47 -2.93
N LEU A 275 -2.67 -9.72 -3.08
CA LEU A 275 -3.48 -10.78 -3.69
C LEU A 275 -4.81 -11.01 -2.95
N PHE A 276 -4.79 -10.95 -1.61
CA PHE A 276 -6.02 -11.05 -0.82
C PHE A 276 -6.90 -9.80 -0.90
N ALA A 277 -6.27 -8.63 -0.98
CA ALA A 277 -6.95 -7.34 -0.88
C ALA A 277 -7.42 -6.77 -2.23
N GLN A 278 -6.84 -7.19 -3.37
CA GLN A 278 -7.01 -6.58 -4.70
C GLN A 278 -8.48 -6.39 -5.12
N LYS A 279 -9.36 -7.38 -4.87
CA LYS A 279 -10.79 -7.29 -5.23
C LYS A 279 -11.52 -6.17 -4.48
N LYS A 280 -11.21 -5.98 -3.20
CA LYS A 280 -11.82 -4.94 -2.34
C LYS A 280 -11.19 -3.57 -2.60
N PHE A 281 -9.91 -3.54 -2.95
CA PHE A 281 -9.18 -2.33 -3.30
C PHE A 281 -9.75 -1.66 -4.57
N ILE A 282 -9.96 -2.44 -5.65
CA ILE A 282 -10.51 -1.93 -6.91
C ILE A 282 -11.92 -1.36 -6.71
N SER A 283 -12.77 -2.01 -5.89
CA SER A 283 -14.12 -1.52 -5.60
C SER A 283 -14.14 -0.23 -4.75
N GLY A 284 -13.13 -0.01 -3.91
CA GLY A 284 -12.97 1.20 -3.11
C GLY A 284 -12.58 2.43 -3.94
N LEU A 285 -11.62 2.27 -4.86
CA LEU A 285 -11.16 3.34 -5.74
C LEU A 285 -12.21 3.75 -6.78
N SER A 286 -12.96 2.81 -7.34
CA SER A 286 -13.97 3.10 -8.36
C SER A 286 -15.15 3.91 -7.82
N ARG A 287 -15.50 3.78 -6.53
CA ARG A 287 -16.57 4.58 -5.90
C ARG A 287 -16.16 6.03 -5.63
N THR A 288 -14.87 6.29 -5.45
CA THR A 288 -14.34 7.65 -5.23
C THR A 288 -14.17 8.43 -6.53
N GLY A 289 -13.96 7.74 -7.66
CA GLY A 289 -13.72 8.34 -8.99
C GLY A 289 -14.96 8.55 -9.87
N MET A 290 -16.13 8.03 -9.49
CA MET A 290 -17.34 8.09 -10.34
C MET A 290 -18.37 9.16 -9.93
N LYS A 291 -17.96 10.21 -9.22
CA LYS A 291 -18.75 11.43 -9.00
C LYS A 291 -18.01 12.62 -9.65
N ALA A 292 -17.86 12.57 -10.95
CA ALA A 292 -17.59 13.72 -11.79
C ALA A 292 -18.66 13.75 -12.89
#